data_8f8276ccc58bdd24b44dbcef8e023781
#
_entry.id   8f8276ccc58bdd24b44dbcef8e023781
#
_cell.length_a   1.000
_cell.length_b   1.000
_cell.length_c   1.000
_cell.angle_alpha   90.00
_cell.angle_beta   90.00
_cell.angle_gamma   90.00
#
_symmetry.space_group_name_H-M   'P 1'
#
loop_
_entity.id
_entity.type
_entity.pdbx_description
1 polymer ?
#
loop_
_entity_poly.entity_id
_entity_poly.type
_entity_poly.pdbx_seq_one_letter_code
_entity_poly.pdbx_strand_id
1 'polypeptide(L)'
;MLNDDANRYITLRRTLGYKLVKAERHLHAFARFATERNETHIRAASVLAWLATVARTPGARERRLTDLILFARFLHAEDPLHEIPRADVARSRHGRPIPYIYTPSEITRILDAAGKARRYRNDRLRRPLYVMLFGLIAATGLRVSEALALRLDDIQPGGVLHIRETKFRKSRLVPLHVTVVEALERYLDVRSQHAGESDWLFPSVEHRKLCPTTVNNMF
;
A
#
# COMPACT_ATOMS: atom_id res chain seq x y z
N MET A 1 -15.20 -7.63 26.29
CA MET A 1 -14.23 -6.49 26.41
C MET A 1 -13.96 -5.90 25.04
N LEU A 2 -13.63 -4.59 24.94
CA LEU A 2 -13.48 -3.90 23.64
C LEU A 2 -12.49 -4.58 22.66
N ASN A 3 -11.50 -5.31 23.17
CA ASN A 3 -10.57 -6.05 22.32
C ASN A 3 -11.22 -7.28 21.67
N ASP A 4 -12.08 -7.98 22.36
CA ASP A 4 -12.83 -9.13 21.82
C ASP A 4 -13.87 -8.66 20.82
N ASP A 5 -14.50 -7.52 21.08
CA ASP A 5 -15.43 -6.85 20.16
C ASP A 5 -14.72 -6.42 18.89
N ALA A 6 -13.49 -5.90 19.00
CA ALA A 6 -12.68 -5.58 17.82
C ALA A 6 -12.36 -6.83 16.99
N ASN A 7 -12.01 -7.96 17.62
CA ASN A 7 -11.79 -9.23 16.95
C ASN A 7 -13.05 -9.71 16.23
N ARG A 8 -14.21 -9.66 16.89
CA ARG A 8 -15.50 -10.04 16.35
C ARG A 8 -15.87 -9.18 15.13
N TYR A 9 -15.73 -7.87 15.23
CA TYR A 9 -15.96 -6.94 14.13
C TYR A 9 -15.03 -7.21 12.93
N ILE A 10 -13.73 -7.38 13.18
CA ILE A 10 -12.74 -7.64 12.14
C ILE A 10 -13.05 -8.96 11.43
N THR A 11 -13.38 -10.01 12.19
CA THR A 11 -13.73 -11.32 11.63
C THR A 11 -14.94 -11.21 10.72
N LEU A 12 -16.03 -10.59 11.20
CA LEU A 12 -17.23 -10.36 10.40
C LEU A 12 -16.94 -9.58 9.12
N ARG A 13 -16.17 -8.51 9.20
CA ARG A 13 -15.83 -7.70 8.02
C ARG A 13 -14.94 -8.45 7.03
N ARG A 14 -14.08 -9.36 7.50
CA ARG A 14 -13.26 -10.21 6.65
C ARG A 14 -14.06 -11.26 5.89
N THR A 15 -15.12 -11.85 6.50
CA THR A 15 -16.03 -12.74 5.77
C THR A 15 -16.76 -12.03 4.64
N LEU A 16 -16.99 -10.71 4.77
CA LEU A 16 -17.53 -9.85 3.72
C LEU A 16 -16.48 -9.38 2.69
N GLY A 17 -15.24 -9.91 2.75
CA GLY A 17 -14.19 -9.65 1.78
C GLY A 17 -13.30 -8.44 2.05
N TYR A 18 -13.44 -7.73 3.18
CA TYR A 18 -12.58 -6.60 3.56
C TYR A 18 -11.26 -7.09 4.16
N LYS A 19 -10.12 -6.54 3.70
CA LYS A 19 -8.79 -6.92 4.24
C LYS A 19 -8.50 -6.33 5.63
N LEU A 20 -8.95 -5.14 5.93
CA LEU A 20 -8.87 -4.37 7.19
C LEU A 20 -7.48 -4.29 7.86
N VAL A 21 -6.37 -4.49 7.13
CA VAL A 21 -5.01 -4.59 7.70
C VAL A 21 -4.61 -3.37 8.55
N LYS A 22 -5.01 -2.17 8.13
CA LYS A 22 -4.72 -0.94 8.90
C LYS A 22 -5.75 -0.70 10.00
N ALA A 23 -7.03 -0.91 9.68
CA ALA A 23 -8.13 -0.75 10.65
C ALA A 23 -7.93 -1.66 11.87
N GLU A 24 -7.58 -2.93 11.68
CA GLU A 24 -7.26 -3.87 12.75
C GLU A 24 -6.26 -3.30 13.76
N ARG A 25 -5.13 -2.77 13.26
CA ARG A 25 -4.13 -2.14 14.13
C ARG A 25 -4.68 -0.93 14.89
N HIS A 26 -5.52 -0.13 14.24
CA HIS A 26 -6.14 1.04 14.88
C HIS A 26 -7.13 0.62 15.97
N LEU A 27 -7.99 -0.37 15.70
CA LEU A 27 -9.00 -0.85 16.64
C LEU A 27 -8.37 -1.48 17.89
N HIS A 28 -7.38 -2.37 17.71
CA HIS A 28 -6.67 -2.95 18.83
C HIS A 28 -5.88 -1.93 19.65
N ALA A 29 -5.26 -0.94 18.98
CA ALA A 29 -4.54 0.12 19.70
C ALA A 29 -5.49 0.99 20.51
N PHE A 30 -6.68 1.30 19.98
CA PHE A 30 -7.71 2.02 20.74
C PHE A 30 -8.29 1.15 21.86
N ALA A 31 -8.59 -0.12 21.62
CA ALA A 31 -9.12 -1.03 22.64
C ALA A 31 -8.18 -1.13 23.87
N ARG A 32 -6.87 -1.21 23.63
CA ARG A 32 -5.86 -1.16 24.71
C ARG A 32 -5.91 0.16 25.49
N PHE A 33 -5.93 1.28 24.77
CA PHE A 33 -6.01 2.61 25.39
C PHE A 33 -7.27 2.77 26.24
N ALA A 34 -8.41 2.27 25.80
CA ALA A 34 -9.66 2.29 26.55
C ALA A 34 -9.59 1.36 27.78
N THR A 35 -8.98 0.17 27.64
CA THR A 35 -8.79 -0.77 28.75
C THR A 35 -7.90 -0.17 29.87
N GLU A 36 -6.82 0.53 29.50
CA GLU A 36 -5.95 1.24 30.46
C GLU A 36 -6.70 2.33 31.26
N ARG A 37 -7.83 2.80 30.75
CA ARG A 37 -8.73 3.76 31.39
C ARG A 37 -9.94 3.13 32.09
N ASN A 38 -9.96 1.80 32.19
CA ASN A 38 -11.08 1.01 32.71
C ASN A 38 -12.41 1.25 32.00
N GLU A 39 -12.36 1.59 30.70
CA GLU A 39 -13.54 1.82 29.88
C GLU A 39 -14.01 0.52 29.22
N THR A 40 -15.27 0.16 29.43
CA THR A 40 -15.91 -1.00 28.82
C THR A 40 -16.66 -0.64 27.52
N HIS A 41 -16.99 0.62 27.34
CA HIS A 41 -17.71 1.14 26.18
C HIS A 41 -16.89 2.20 25.43
N ILE A 42 -17.15 2.35 24.16
CA ILE A 42 -16.55 3.45 23.39
C ILE A 42 -17.11 4.77 23.87
N ARG A 43 -16.25 5.68 24.30
CA ARG A 43 -16.57 7.07 24.62
C ARG A 43 -16.00 8.01 23.57
N ALA A 44 -16.79 8.93 23.05
CA ALA A 44 -16.34 9.89 22.05
C ALA A 44 -15.15 10.72 22.54
N ALA A 45 -15.16 11.12 23.81
CA ALA A 45 -14.05 11.84 24.46
C ALA A 45 -12.75 11.02 24.45
N SER A 46 -12.82 9.72 24.73
CA SER A 46 -11.66 8.82 24.76
C SER A 46 -11.10 8.57 23.36
N VAL A 47 -11.97 8.49 22.35
CA VAL A 47 -11.52 8.42 20.95
C VAL A 47 -10.73 9.67 20.56
N LEU A 48 -11.20 10.87 20.94
CA LEU A 48 -10.50 12.13 20.65
C LEU A 48 -9.17 12.22 21.40
N ALA A 49 -9.15 11.84 22.66
CA ALA A 49 -7.92 11.78 23.47
C ALA A 49 -6.89 10.83 22.84
N TRP A 50 -7.29 9.63 22.46
CA TRP A 50 -6.42 8.68 21.78
C TRP A 50 -5.89 9.20 20.45
N LEU A 51 -6.76 9.80 19.62
CA LEU A 51 -6.34 10.39 18.36
C LEU A 51 -5.31 11.51 18.52
N ALA A 52 -5.38 12.28 19.61
CA ALA A 52 -4.39 13.30 19.92
C ALA A 52 -3.00 12.71 20.18
N THR A 53 -2.91 11.52 20.79
CA THR A 53 -1.63 10.87 21.10
C THR A 53 -0.97 10.19 19.90
N VAL A 54 -1.77 9.60 18.98
CA VAL A 54 -1.26 8.70 17.93
C VAL A 54 -1.28 9.28 16.52
N ALA A 55 -1.98 10.39 16.28
CA ALA A 55 -2.18 10.93 14.94
C ALA A 55 -1.49 12.28 14.76
N ARG A 56 -0.27 12.25 14.20
CA ARG A 56 0.55 13.45 13.95
C ARG A 56 0.05 14.31 12.77
N THR A 57 -0.71 13.75 11.84
CA THR A 57 -1.20 14.47 10.65
C THR A 57 -2.72 14.46 10.60
N PRO A 58 -3.36 15.52 10.06
CA PRO A 58 -4.82 15.59 9.92
C PRO A 58 -5.40 14.39 9.15
N GLY A 59 -4.79 13.99 8.03
CA GLY A 59 -5.25 12.85 7.26
C GLY A 59 -5.07 11.49 7.96
N ALA A 60 -4.09 11.36 8.86
CA ALA A 60 -3.96 10.17 9.70
C ALA A 60 -5.03 10.14 10.80
N ARG A 61 -5.37 11.30 11.36
CA ARG A 61 -6.46 11.47 12.33
C ARG A 61 -7.81 11.11 11.72
N GLU A 62 -8.12 11.65 10.56
CA GLU A 62 -9.37 11.38 9.84
C GLU A 62 -9.55 9.89 9.52
N ARG A 63 -8.50 9.22 9.00
CA ARG A 63 -8.58 7.78 8.72
C ARG A 63 -8.82 6.94 9.97
N ARG A 64 -8.11 7.21 11.06
CA ARG A 64 -8.30 6.48 12.32
C ARG A 64 -9.68 6.72 12.92
N LEU A 65 -10.16 7.98 12.87
CA LEU A 65 -11.51 8.30 13.30
C LEU A 65 -12.57 7.57 12.48
N THR A 66 -12.40 7.49 11.15
CA THR A 66 -13.31 6.75 10.28
C THR A 66 -13.38 5.26 10.66
N ASP A 67 -12.24 4.62 10.92
CA ASP A 67 -12.20 3.22 11.37
C ASP A 67 -12.95 3.04 12.70
N LEU A 68 -12.75 3.95 13.65
CA LEU A 68 -13.42 3.91 14.96
C LEU A 68 -14.93 4.23 14.88
N ILE A 69 -15.35 5.14 14.02
CA ILE A 69 -16.78 5.42 13.80
C ILE A 69 -17.49 4.17 13.26
N LEU A 70 -16.90 3.47 12.30
CA LEU A 70 -17.48 2.25 11.75
C LEU A 70 -17.58 1.14 12.80
N PHE A 71 -16.58 1.01 13.64
CA PHE A 71 -16.57 0.07 14.76
C PHE A 71 -17.58 0.46 15.85
N ALA A 72 -17.62 1.74 16.23
CA ALA A 72 -18.58 2.26 17.19
C ALA A 72 -20.03 2.07 16.74
N ARG A 73 -20.33 2.28 15.46
CA ARG A 73 -21.65 2.00 14.88
C ARG A 73 -22.03 0.53 14.97
N PHE A 74 -21.08 -0.36 14.75
CA PHE A 74 -21.30 -1.80 14.88
C PHE A 74 -21.67 -2.17 16.31
N LEU A 75 -20.95 -1.68 17.32
CA LEU A 75 -21.22 -1.95 18.72
C LEU A 75 -22.49 -1.25 19.21
N HIS A 76 -22.71 0.00 18.82
CA HIS A 76 -23.90 0.79 19.18
C HIS A 76 -25.21 0.14 18.74
N ALA A 77 -25.18 -0.60 17.64
CA ALA A 77 -26.35 -1.33 17.14
C ALA A 77 -26.76 -2.49 18.09
N GLU A 78 -25.83 -3.00 18.89
CA GLU A 78 -26.06 -4.05 19.87
C GLU A 78 -26.26 -3.47 21.29
N ASP A 79 -25.46 -2.43 21.62
CA ASP A 79 -25.51 -1.74 22.91
C ASP A 79 -25.39 -0.22 22.72
N PRO A 80 -26.47 0.54 22.90
CA PRO A 80 -26.50 2.01 22.76
C PRO A 80 -25.59 2.77 23.73
N LEU A 81 -25.02 2.13 24.74
CA LEU A 81 -24.03 2.74 25.64
C LEU A 81 -22.70 3.06 24.95
N HIS A 82 -22.41 2.42 23.78
CA HIS A 82 -21.30 2.81 22.95
C HIS A 82 -21.61 4.11 22.21
N GLU A 83 -20.82 5.15 22.46
CA GLU A 83 -20.98 6.44 21.79
C GLU A 83 -20.35 6.40 20.38
N ILE A 84 -21.06 7.01 19.41
CA ILE A 84 -20.54 7.17 18.04
C ILE A 84 -19.85 8.54 17.94
N PRO A 85 -18.51 8.59 17.74
CA PRO A 85 -17.81 9.86 17.58
C PRO A 85 -18.29 10.64 16.34
N ARG A 86 -18.32 11.97 16.43
CA ARG A 86 -18.69 12.82 15.31
C ARG A 86 -17.56 12.86 14.26
N ALA A 87 -17.93 12.76 12.99
CA ALA A 87 -16.96 12.73 11.88
C ALA A 87 -16.28 14.08 11.62
N ASP A 88 -16.95 15.21 11.96
CA ASP A 88 -16.48 16.57 11.70
C ASP A 88 -15.28 16.98 12.57
N VAL A 89 -15.07 16.36 13.72
CA VAL A 89 -14.01 16.71 14.68
C VAL A 89 -12.59 16.42 14.20
N ALA A 90 -12.42 15.63 13.15
CA ALA A 90 -11.12 15.33 12.56
C ALA A 90 -11.08 15.55 11.04
N ARG A 91 -12.08 16.25 10.49
CA ARG A 91 -12.17 16.48 9.05
C ARG A 91 -10.99 17.34 8.58
N SER A 92 -10.18 16.78 7.70
CA SER A 92 -9.13 17.53 7.02
C SER A 92 -9.76 18.49 6.01
N ARG A 93 -9.49 19.79 6.16
CA ARG A 93 -9.92 20.80 5.19
C ARG A 93 -9.06 20.86 3.94
N HIS A 94 -8.10 19.94 3.80
CA HIS A 94 -7.25 19.89 2.63
C HIS A 94 -8.04 19.36 1.44
N GLY A 95 -8.16 20.15 0.39
CA GLY A 95 -8.69 19.73 -0.89
C GLY A 95 -7.93 18.50 -1.42
N ARG A 96 -8.56 17.74 -2.29
CA ARG A 96 -7.89 16.62 -2.97
C ARG A 96 -6.72 17.20 -3.78
N PRO A 97 -5.46 16.75 -3.55
CA PRO A 97 -4.33 17.26 -4.33
C PRO A 97 -4.56 16.95 -5.81
N ILE A 98 -4.28 17.93 -6.66
CA ILE A 98 -4.31 17.73 -8.11
C ILE A 98 -3.13 16.81 -8.46
N PRO A 99 -3.37 15.69 -9.17
CA PRO A 99 -2.29 14.81 -9.58
C PRO A 99 -1.32 15.55 -10.50
N TYR A 100 -0.01 15.41 -10.24
CA TYR A 100 1.00 15.89 -11.14
C TYR A 100 1.18 14.89 -12.31
N ILE A 101 1.11 15.37 -13.54
CA ILE A 101 1.29 14.55 -14.74
C ILE A 101 2.69 14.86 -15.29
N TYR A 102 3.57 13.86 -15.26
CA TYR A 102 4.94 13.99 -15.75
C TYR A 102 4.97 14.10 -17.27
N THR A 103 5.76 15.04 -17.76
CA THR A 103 6.10 15.16 -19.19
C THR A 103 7.07 14.05 -19.63
N PRO A 104 7.17 13.72 -20.93
CA PRO A 104 8.15 12.74 -21.41
C PRO A 104 9.59 13.05 -21.00
N SER A 105 9.98 14.33 -21.02
CA SER A 105 11.32 14.76 -20.60
C SER A 105 11.57 14.57 -19.09
N GLU A 106 10.55 14.71 -18.25
CA GLU A 106 10.65 14.43 -16.82
C GLU A 106 10.75 12.94 -16.54
N ILE A 107 10.00 12.12 -17.29
CA ILE A 107 10.12 10.65 -17.22
C ILE A 107 11.55 10.24 -17.58
N THR A 108 12.11 10.75 -18.66
CA THR A 108 13.49 10.48 -19.05
C THR A 108 14.47 10.85 -17.94
N ARG A 109 14.33 12.03 -17.32
CA ARG A 109 15.19 12.44 -16.20
C ARG A 109 15.06 11.52 -14.98
N ILE A 110 13.85 11.01 -14.70
CA ILE A 110 13.62 10.02 -13.64
C ILE A 110 14.36 8.72 -13.93
N LEU A 111 14.27 8.21 -15.16
CA LEU A 111 14.97 7.00 -15.57
C LEU A 111 16.50 7.16 -15.52
N ASP A 112 17.01 8.30 -15.97
CA ASP A 112 18.45 8.63 -15.88
C ASP A 112 18.94 8.71 -14.44
N ALA A 113 18.15 9.33 -13.55
CA ALA A 113 18.46 9.40 -12.12
C ALA A 113 18.45 8.00 -11.47
N ALA A 114 17.49 7.15 -11.84
CA ALA A 114 17.43 5.76 -11.39
C ALA A 114 18.66 4.97 -11.85
N GLY A 115 19.12 5.18 -13.10
CA GLY A 115 20.34 4.57 -13.64
C GLY A 115 21.65 5.02 -12.95
N LYS A 116 21.63 6.22 -12.34
CA LYS A 116 22.75 6.79 -11.58
C LYS A 116 22.64 6.58 -10.07
N ALA A 117 21.57 5.94 -9.58
CA ALA A 117 21.35 5.73 -8.16
C ALA A 117 22.57 5.11 -7.46
N ARG A 118 22.78 5.50 -6.18
CA ARG A 118 23.91 4.98 -5.40
C ARG A 118 23.85 3.45 -5.32
N ARG A 119 24.94 2.78 -5.64
CA ARG A 119 25.07 1.32 -5.42
C ARG A 119 25.01 1.05 -3.92
N TYR A 120 24.19 0.07 -3.54
CA TYR A 120 24.12 -0.40 -2.17
C TYR A 120 24.76 -1.79 -2.10
N ARG A 121 25.82 -1.93 -1.33
CA ARG A 121 26.61 -3.17 -1.22
C ARG A 121 26.88 -3.77 -2.59
N ASN A 122 27.47 -4.33 -3.21
CA ASN A 122 27.68 -4.88 -4.56
C ASN A 122 26.39 -5.24 -5.36
N ASP A 123 25.27 -4.60 -5.06
CA ASP A 123 23.99 -4.84 -5.76
C ASP A 123 24.02 -4.27 -7.19
N ARG A 124 24.42 -5.14 -8.12
CA ARG A 124 24.48 -4.83 -9.57
C ARG A 124 23.09 -4.74 -10.20
N LEU A 125 22.08 -5.38 -9.59
CA LEU A 125 20.71 -5.38 -10.08
C LEU A 125 19.96 -4.08 -9.76
N ARG A 126 20.33 -3.36 -8.72
CA ARG A 126 19.59 -2.20 -8.21
C ARG A 126 19.27 -1.15 -9.28
N ARG A 127 20.26 -0.73 -10.06
CA ARG A 127 20.07 0.30 -11.10
C ARG A 127 19.18 -0.19 -12.24
N PRO A 128 19.46 -1.32 -12.91
CA PRO A 128 18.60 -1.86 -13.94
C PRO A 128 17.17 -2.10 -13.45
N LEU A 129 17.00 -2.57 -12.19
CA LEU A 129 15.71 -2.83 -11.59
C LEU A 129 14.87 -1.55 -11.51
N TYR A 130 15.42 -0.45 -10.97
CA TYR A 130 14.64 0.79 -10.84
C TYR A 130 14.37 1.46 -12.18
N VAL A 131 15.31 1.42 -13.13
CA VAL A 131 15.08 1.91 -14.50
C VAL A 131 13.94 1.13 -15.14
N MET A 132 13.97 -0.21 -15.08
CA MET A 132 12.91 -1.04 -15.64
C MET A 132 11.57 -0.85 -14.91
N LEU A 133 11.56 -0.81 -13.58
CA LEU A 133 10.35 -0.61 -12.78
C LEU A 133 9.67 0.71 -13.11
N PHE A 134 10.40 1.82 -13.13
CA PHE A 134 9.81 3.13 -13.41
C PHE A 134 9.41 3.27 -14.89
N GLY A 135 10.22 2.74 -15.79
CA GLY A 135 9.88 2.70 -17.23
C GLY A 135 8.61 1.90 -17.50
N LEU A 136 8.47 0.73 -16.86
CA LEU A 136 7.28 -0.10 -16.98
C LEU A 136 6.03 0.61 -16.43
N ILE A 137 6.14 1.24 -15.26
CA ILE A 137 5.02 2.01 -14.68
C ILE A 137 4.64 3.17 -15.59
N ALA A 138 5.61 3.91 -16.13
CA ALA A 138 5.37 5.05 -17.03
C ALA A 138 4.70 4.61 -18.34
N ALA A 139 5.14 3.49 -18.93
CA ALA A 139 4.63 2.99 -20.18
C ALA A 139 3.24 2.34 -20.09
N THR A 140 2.90 1.74 -18.94
CA THR A 140 1.71 0.88 -18.79
C THR A 140 0.64 1.46 -17.87
N GLY A 141 0.95 2.49 -17.08
CA GLY A 141 0.06 3.02 -16.05
C GLY A 141 -0.21 2.05 -14.91
N LEU A 142 0.63 1.05 -14.70
CA LEU A 142 0.51 0.13 -13.56
C LEU A 142 0.63 0.88 -12.23
N ARG A 143 -0.15 0.45 -11.24
CA ARG A 143 0.09 0.91 -9.86
C ARG A 143 1.41 0.33 -9.36
N VAL A 144 2.13 1.08 -8.53
CA VAL A 144 3.37 0.61 -7.91
C VAL A 144 3.18 -0.77 -7.27
N SER A 145 2.07 -0.98 -6.54
CA SER A 145 1.78 -2.27 -5.90
C SER A 145 1.53 -3.41 -6.89
N GLU A 146 1.00 -3.13 -8.07
CA GLU A 146 0.78 -4.10 -9.16
C GLU A 146 2.12 -4.47 -9.80
N ALA A 147 2.93 -3.47 -10.16
CA ALA A 147 4.27 -3.69 -10.70
C ALA A 147 5.15 -4.51 -9.75
N LEU A 148 5.16 -4.18 -8.45
CA LEU A 148 5.91 -4.91 -7.44
C LEU A 148 5.35 -6.32 -7.15
N ALA A 149 4.15 -6.64 -7.58
CA ALA A 149 3.56 -7.96 -7.44
C ALA A 149 3.79 -8.87 -8.64
N LEU A 150 4.42 -8.37 -9.71
CA LEU A 150 4.74 -9.15 -10.90
C LEU A 150 5.76 -10.25 -10.59
N ARG A 151 5.49 -11.41 -11.16
CA ARG A 151 6.39 -12.58 -11.20
C ARG A 151 6.90 -12.80 -12.61
N LEU A 152 7.88 -13.68 -12.75
CA LEU A 152 8.41 -14.05 -14.08
C LEU A 152 7.34 -14.74 -14.94
N ASP A 153 6.50 -15.60 -14.35
CA ASP A 153 5.40 -16.28 -15.01
C ASP A 153 4.20 -15.39 -15.38
N ASP A 154 4.23 -14.12 -14.97
CA ASP A 154 3.27 -13.11 -15.44
C ASP A 154 3.65 -12.51 -16.80
N ILE A 155 4.85 -12.76 -17.29
CA ILE A 155 5.29 -12.36 -18.62
C ILE A 155 4.82 -13.41 -19.62
N GLN A 156 3.79 -13.08 -20.40
CA GLN A 156 3.21 -13.96 -21.40
C GLN A 156 3.89 -13.81 -22.76
N PRO A 157 3.86 -14.83 -23.63
CA PRO A 157 4.32 -14.72 -24.99
C PRO A 157 3.69 -13.53 -25.74
N GLY A 158 4.43 -12.95 -26.68
CA GLY A 158 3.95 -11.80 -27.44
C GLY A 158 4.00 -10.46 -26.72
N GLY A 159 4.77 -10.37 -25.62
CA GLY A 159 4.96 -9.09 -24.91
C GLY A 159 3.71 -8.65 -24.14
N VAL A 160 3.03 -9.56 -23.48
CA VAL A 160 1.84 -9.29 -22.66
C VAL A 160 2.11 -9.56 -21.20
N LEU A 161 1.72 -8.64 -20.31
CA LEU A 161 1.78 -8.87 -18.85
C LEU A 161 0.42 -9.28 -18.31
N HIS A 162 0.39 -10.31 -17.49
CA HIS A 162 -0.77 -10.72 -16.72
C HIS A 162 -0.75 -10.06 -15.34
N ILE A 163 -1.61 -9.07 -15.12
CA ILE A 163 -1.73 -8.38 -13.83
C ILE A 163 -2.78 -9.09 -13.00
N ARG A 164 -2.34 -9.82 -11.98
CA ARG A 164 -3.21 -10.63 -11.10
C ARG A 164 -3.77 -9.79 -9.97
N GLU A 165 -5.00 -10.13 -9.54
CA GLU A 165 -5.65 -9.64 -8.31
C GLU A 165 -5.45 -8.15 -8.00
N THR A 166 -5.82 -7.28 -8.93
CA THR A 166 -5.79 -5.84 -8.73
C THR A 166 -6.83 -5.39 -7.69
N LYS A 167 -7.06 -4.10 -7.57
CA LYS A 167 -8.16 -3.56 -6.76
C LYS A 167 -9.48 -4.25 -7.19
N PHE A 168 -10.22 -4.81 -6.24
CA PHE A 168 -11.44 -5.64 -6.42
C PHE A 168 -11.20 -7.04 -6.99
N ARG A 169 -10.03 -7.64 -6.80
CA ARG A 169 -9.68 -9.01 -7.24
C ARG A 169 -9.87 -9.24 -8.76
N LYS A 170 -9.77 -8.18 -9.56
CA LYS A 170 -9.84 -8.30 -11.01
C LYS A 170 -8.43 -8.50 -11.58
N SER A 171 -8.29 -9.43 -12.52
CA SER A 171 -7.08 -9.62 -13.30
C SER A 171 -7.25 -8.96 -14.68
N ARG A 172 -6.15 -8.55 -15.31
CA ARG A 172 -6.15 -8.00 -16.66
C ARG A 172 -4.86 -8.32 -17.38
N LEU A 173 -4.93 -8.37 -18.70
CA LEU A 173 -3.78 -8.44 -19.58
C LEU A 173 -3.40 -7.02 -20.02
N VAL A 174 -2.09 -6.75 -20.08
CA VAL A 174 -1.53 -5.46 -20.49
C VAL A 174 -0.51 -5.72 -21.58
N PRO A 175 -0.81 -5.39 -22.85
CA PRO A 175 0.14 -5.50 -23.94
C PRO A 175 1.25 -4.46 -23.78
N LEU A 176 2.50 -4.86 -24.05
CA LEU A 176 3.66 -3.99 -24.00
C LEU A 176 4.02 -3.53 -25.41
N HIS A 177 4.40 -2.26 -25.53
CA HIS A 177 5.01 -1.77 -26.75
C HIS A 177 6.37 -2.45 -26.99
N VAL A 178 6.77 -2.63 -28.23
CA VAL A 178 8.00 -3.34 -28.61
C VAL A 178 9.25 -2.81 -27.87
N THR A 179 9.37 -1.50 -27.72
CA THR A 179 10.51 -0.87 -27.02
C THR A 179 10.56 -1.23 -25.51
N VAL A 180 9.39 -1.49 -24.92
CA VAL A 180 9.30 -1.93 -23.51
C VAL A 180 9.65 -3.41 -23.41
N VAL A 181 9.25 -4.23 -24.37
CA VAL A 181 9.66 -5.64 -24.46
C VAL A 181 11.18 -5.75 -24.55
N GLU A 182 11.81 -5.03 -25.48
CA GLU A 182 13.28 -5.01 -25.60
C GLU A 182 13.99 -4.54 -24.32
N ALA A 183 13.43 -3.53 -23.64
CA ALA A 183 13.98 -3.07 -22.36
C ALA A 183 13.81 -4.12 -21.25
N LEU A 184 12.69 -4.84 -21.25
CA LEU A 184 12.41 -5.92 -20.32
C LEU A 184 13.37 -7.11 -20.55
N GLU A 185 13.62 -7.50 -21.77
CA GLU A 185 14.56 -8.56 -22.12
C GLU A 185 15.98 -8.22 -21.61
N ARG A 186 16.48 -7.02 -21.92
CA ARG A 186 17.78 -6.56 -21.39
C ARG A 186 17.82 -6.55 -19.85
N TYR A 187 16.72 -6.22 -19.19
CA TYR A 187 16.62 -6.29 -17.74
C TYR A 187 16.65 -7.73 -17.26
N LEU A 188 15.94 -8.66 -17.90
CA LEU A 188 15.87 -10.07 -17.54
C LEU A 188 17.25 -10.73 -17.65
N ASP A 189 18.07 -10.37 -18.66
CA ASP A 189 19.43 -10.85 -18.81
C ASP A 189 20.30 -10.47 -17.60
N VAL A 190 20.25 -9.21 -17.17
CA VAL A 190 20.98 -8.76 -15.98
C VAL A 190 20.40 -9.41 -14.71
N ARG A 191 19.07 -9.54 -14.65
CA ARG A 191 18.37 -10.15 -13.52
C ARG A 191 18.77 -11.62 -13.33
N SER A 192 18.83 -12.40 -14.41
CA SER A 192 19.18 -13.83 -14.36
C SER A 192 20.55 -14.07 -13.71
N GLN A 193 21.47 -13.12 -13.86
CA GLN A 193 22.83 -13.21 -13.29
C GLN A 193 22.91 -12.77 -11.83
N HIS A 194 21.93 -12.03 -11.30
CA HIS A 194 22.06 -11.34 -10.00
C HIS A 194 20.88 -11.51 -9.04
N ALA A 195 19.73 -12.05 -9.48
CA ALA A 195 18.53 -12.16 -8.67
C ALA A 195 18.37 -13.48 -7.92
N GLY A 196 19.30 -14.45 -8.09
CA GLY A 196 19.16 -15.79 -7.52
C GLY A 196 17.86 -16.48 -7.97
N GLU A 197 17.34 -17.38 -7.16
CA GLU A 197 16.13 -18.19 -7.46
C GLU A 197 14.81 -17.46 -7.19
N SER A 198 14.80 -16.14 -7.20
CA SER A 198 13.58 -15.36 -6.93
C SER A 198 12.61 -15.38 -8.11
N ASP A 199 11.33 -15.69 -7.87
CA ASP A 199 10.26 -15.62 -8.88
C ASP A 199 9.77 -14.19 -9.13
N TRP A 200 10.10 -13.23 -8.25
CA TRP A 200 9.63 -11.85 -8.40
C TRP A 200 10.32 -11.14 -9.56
N LEU A 201 9.56 -10.47 -10.41
CA LEU A 201 10.15 -9.68 -11.50
C LEU A 201 11.10 -8.61 -10.93
N PHE A 202 10.70 -7.94 -9.84
CA PHE A 202 11.49 -6.94 -9.13
C PHE A 202 11.81 -7.41 -7.70
N PRO A 203 12.86 -8.23 -7.50
CA PRO A 203 13.22 -8.75 -6.19
C PRO A 203 13.93 -7.69 -5.33
N SER A 204 13.84 -7.84 -4.02
CA SER A 204 14.72 -7.15 -3.06
C SER A 204 16.11 -7.81 -3.03
N VAL A 205 17.06 -7.18 -2.32
CA VAL A 205 18.40 -7.75 -2.07
C VAL A 205 18.34 -9.11 -1.35
N GLU A 206 17.26 -9.36 -0.63
CA GLU A 206 16.98 -10.63 0.06
C GLU A 206 16.19 -11.62 -0.81
N HIS A 207 16.13 -11.41 -2.12
CA HIS A 207 15.38 -12.23 -3.09
C HIS A 207 13.86 -12.33 -2.82
N ARG A 208 13.32 -11.43 -1.98
CA ARG A 208 11.90 -11.34 -1.67
C ARG A 208 11.22 -10.26 -2.53
N LYS A 209 9.89 -10.18 -2.42
CA LYS A 209 9.12 -9.08 -3.01
C LYS A 209 9.65 -7.73 -2.53
N LEU A 210 9.95 -6.83 -3.47
CA LEU A 210 10.38 -5.46 -3.15
C LEU A 210 9.28 -4.68 -2.41
N CYS A 211 9.66 -4.01 -1.31
CA CYS A 211 8.69 -3.25 -0.51
C CYS A 211 8.39 -1.88 -1.15
N PRO A 212 7.12 -1.44 -1.19
CA PRO A 212 6.76 -0.10 -1.67
C PRO A 212 7.51 1.04 -0.95
N THR A 213 7.77 0.89 0.35
CA THR A 213 8.54 1.89 1.12
C THR A 213 9.96 2.05 0.59
N THR A 214 10.61 0.95 0.17
CA THR A 214 11.95 1.00 -0.43
C THR A 214 11.93 1.76 -1.76
N VAL A 215 10.87 1.60 -2.56
CA VAL A 215 10.70 2.34 -3.82
C VAL A 215 10.46 3.83 -3.55
N ASN A 216 9.59 4.17 -2.60
CA ASN A 216 9.32 5.56 -2.23
C ASN A 216 10.55 6.30 -1.71
N ASN A 217 11.48 5.60 -1.05
CA ASN A 217 12.73 6.18 -0.56
C ASN A 217 13.79 6.37 -1.68
N MET A 218 13.51 5.88 -2.89
CA MET A 218 14.34 6.12 -4.07
C MET A 218 13.99 7.41 -4.81
N PHE A 219 12.77 7.91 -4.60
CA PHE A 219 12.29 9.20 -5.05
C PHE A 219 12.68 10.29 -4.07
#